data_4865d7acff3bfed54b326724d36fe9cb
#
_entry.id   4865d7acff3bfed54b326724d36fe9cb
#
_cell.length_a   1.000
_cell.length_b   1.000
_cell.length_c   1.000
_cell.angle_alpha   90.00
_cell.angle_beta   90.00
_cell.angle_gamma   90.00
#
_symmetry.space_group_name_H-M   'P 1'
#
loop_
_entity.id
_entity.type
_entity.pdbx_description
1 polymer ?
#
loop_
_entity_poly.entity_id
_entity_poly.type
_entity_poly.pdbx_seq_one_letter_code
_entity_poly.pdbx_strand_id
1 'polypeptide(L)'
;MEQELISIVVPVYRAERYIEETMDCVRAQTYPHWELLLVEDCGPDRSREIIEQYIQRTGDTRIRMLTYSANLGAARARNLGVNEAKGRYLAYLDADDLWTPDKLEKELAFLKTRTSS
;
A
#
# COMPACT_ATOMS: atom_id res chain seq x y z
N MET A 1 20.64 -13.79 -3.98
CA MET A 1 20.17 -12.74 -4.89
C MET A 1 19.27 -11.77 -4.14
N GLU A 2 19.50 -10.53 -4.36
CA GLU A 2 18.68 -9.50 -3.73
C GLU A 2 17.30 -9.45 -4.37
N GLN A 3 16.30 -9.33 -3.53
CA GLN A 3 14.94 -9.11 -4.00
C GLN A 3 14.63 -7.62 -3.87
N GLU A 4 14.02 -7.09 -4.91
CA GLU A 4 13.72 -5.68 -4.95
C GLU A 4 12.54 -5.34 -4.04
N LEU A 5 12.64 -4.23 -3.31
CA LEU A 5 11.54 -3.76 -2.49
C LEU A 5 10.53 -3.02 -3.37
N ILE A 6 9.27 -3.37 -3.20
CA ILE A 6 8.17 -2.71 -3.89
C ILE A 6 7.41 -1.86 -2.89
N SER A 7 7.27 -0.58 -3.17
CA SER A 7 6.46 0.31 -2.34
C SER A 7 5.05 0.36 -2.90
N ILE A 8 4.08 -0.05 -2.07
CA ILE A 8 2.67 -0.06 -2.45
C ILE A 8 2.01 1.14 -1.79
N VAL A 9 1.51 2.06 -2.59
CA VAL A 9 0.88 3.29 -2.09
C VAL A 9 -0.63 3.18 -2.23
N VAL A 10 -1.32 3.34 -1.11
CA VAL A 10 -2.78 3.24 -1.06
C VAL A 10 -3.34 4.54 -0.51
N PRO A 11 -3.97 5.37 -1.34
CA PRO A 11 -4.69 6.52 -0.80
C PRO A 11 -5.96 6.04 -0.11
N VAL A 12 -6.13 6.44 1.15
CA VAL A 12 -7.23 5.96 1.98
C VAL A 12 -8.18 7.11 2.27
N TYR A 13 -9.40 7.01 1.76
CA TYR A 13 -10.46 7.96 2.05
C TYR A 13 -11.79 7.22 2.05
N ARG A 14 -12.48 7.25 3.19
CA ARG A 14 -13.77 6.58 3.34
C ARG A 14 -13.72 5.10 2.95
N ALA A 15 -12.70 4.43 3.42
CA ALA A 15 -12.44 3.03 3.04
C ALA A 15 -12.74 2.04 4.15
N GLU A 16 -13.49 2.42 5.18
CA GLU A 16 -13.70 1.56 6.34
C GLU A 16 -14.30 0.20 6.00
N ARG A 17 -15.05 0.10 4.91
CA ARG A 17 -15.65 -1.18 4.50
C ARG A 17 -14.66 -2.12 3.82
N TYR A 18 -13.57 -1.59 3.28
CA TYR A 18 -12.70 -2.35 2.37
C TYR A 18 -11.27 -2.44 2.85
N ILE A 19 -10.85 -1.53 3.73
CA ILE A 19 -9.41 -1.38 4.00
C ILE A 19 -8.79 -2.61 4.65
N GLU A 20 -9.54 -3.31 5.49
CA GLU A 20 -9.01 -4.51 6.12
C GLU A 20 -8.77 -5.61 5.10
N GLU A 21 -9.73 -5.81 4.18
CA GLU A 21 -9.56 -6.77 3.10
C GLU A 21 -8.41 -6.40 2.20
N THR A 22 -8.24 -5.11 1.95
CA THR A 22 -7.15 -4.61 1.13
C THR A 22 -5.79 -4.93 1.77
N MET A 23 -5.67 -4.70 3.05
CA MET A 23 -4.44 -5.04 3.77
C MET A 23 -4.20 -6.55 3.80
N ASP A 24 -5.25 -7.34 4.00
CA ASP A 24 -5.14 -8.80 3.94
C ASP A 24 -4.65 -9.28 2.58
N CYS A 25 -5.16 -8.66 1.53
CA CYS A 25 -4.80 -8.98 0.14
C CYS A 25 -3.31 -8.73 -0.11
N VAL A 26 -2.77 -7.63 0.42
CA VAL A 26 -1.35 -7.33 0.28
C VAL A 26 -0.50 -8.32 1.08
N ARG A 27 -0.92 -8.64 2.30
CA ARG A 27 -0.18 -9.61 3.11
C ARG A 27 -0.21 -11.02 2.53
N ALA A 28 -1.20 -11.32 1.72
CA ALA A 28 -1.34 -12.62 1.07
C ALA A 28 -0.50 -12.74 -0.20
N GLN A 29 0.19 -11.69 -0.61
CA GLN A 29 0.99 -11.73 -1.83
C GLN A 29 2.13 -12.74 -1.70
N THR A 30 2.37 -13.48 -2.78
CA THR A 30 3.45 -14.47 -2.81
C THR A 30 4.83 -13.82 -2.79
N TYR A 31 4.92 -12.60 -3.30
CA TYR A 31 6.18 -11.83 -3.26
C TYR A 31 6.25 -11.10 -1.92
N PRO A 32 7.25 -11.37 -1.06
CA PRO A 32 7.25 -10.85 0.31
C PRO A 32 7.95 -9.52 0.53
N HIS A 33 8.71 -9.03 -0.45
CA HIS A 33 9.51 -7.82 -0.25
C HIS A 33 8.76 -6.58 -0.69
N TRP A 34 7.84 -6.12 0.17
CA TRP A 34 7.05 -4.93 -0.09
C TRP A 34 6.95 -4.11 1.20
N GLU A 35 6.69 -2.83 1.02
CA GLU A 35 6.21 -1.96 2.09
C GLU A 35 4.85 -1.40 1.67
N LEU A 36 3.95 -1.31 2.61
CA LEU A 36 2.60 -0.80 2.34
C LEU A 36 2.45 0.54 3.01
N LEU A 37 2.25 1.57 2.20
CA LEU A 37 2.09 2.94 2.67
C LEU A 37 0.64 3.35 2.51
N LEU A 38 -0.09 3.38 3.62
CA LEU A 38 -1.49 3.75 3.63
C LEU A 38 -1.56 5.24 3.95
N VAL A 39 -1.92 6.04 2.94
CA VAL A 39 -1.98 7.48 3.11
C VAL A 39 -3.41 7.87 3.46
N GLU A 40 -3.65 8.09 4.75
CA GLU A 40 -4.97 8.36 5.27
C GLU A 40 -5.28 9.85 5.12
N ASP A 41 -6.35 10.14 4.42
CA ASP A 41 -6.73 11.48 4.00
C ASP A 41 -7.72 12.12 4.96
N CYS A 42 -7.46 12.01 6.26
CA CYS A 42 -8.26 12.67 7.30
C CYS A 42 -9.77 12.60 7.02
N GLY A 43 -10.24 11.43 6.59
CA GLY A 43 -11.64 11.23 6.25
C GLY A 43 -12.53 11.13 7.50
N PRO A 44 -13.84 11.26 7.32
CA PRO A 44 -14.77 11.27 8.44
C PRO A 44 -15.13 9.88 8.98
N ASP A 45 -14.71 8.80 8.31
CA ASP A 45 -15.07 7.46 8.74
C ASP A 45 -14.01 6.84 9.64
N ARG A 46 -14.11 5.55 9.90
CA ARG A 46 -13.24 4.84 10.82
C ARG A 46 -12.02 4.20 10.17
N SER A 47 -11.69 4.57 8.94
CA SER A 47 -10.56 3.96 8.23
C SER A 47 -9.26 4.04 9.02
N ARG A 48 -8.96 5.20 9.58
CA ARG A 48 -7.74 5.41 10.35
C ARG A 48 -7.67 4.48 11.55
N GLU A 49 -8.77 4.38 12.29
CA GLU A 49 -8.84 3.53 13.47
C GLU A 49 -8.65 2.06 13.09
N ILE A 50 -9.27 1.63 12.01
CA ILE A 50 -9.16 0.25 11.54
C ILE A 50 -7.73 -0.07 11.16
N ILE A 51 -7.06 0.84 10.48
CA ILE A 51 -5.65 0.65 10.10
C ILE A 51 -4.77 0.55 11.33
N GLU A 52 -4.95 1.43 12.29
CA GLU A 52 -4.14 1.41 13.51
C GLU A 52 -4.31 0.10 14.26
N GLN A 53 -5.54 -0.36 14.40
CA GLN A 53 -5.82 -1.63 15.08
C GLN A 53 -5.24 -2.81 14.32
N TYR A 54 -5.31 -2.77 13.01
CA TYR A 54 -4.75 -3.84 12.17
C TYR A 54 -3.23 -3.94 12.35
N ILE A 55 -2.55 -2.81 12.32
CA ILE A 55 -1.10 -2.80 12.50
C ILE A 55 -0.72 -3.36 13.88
N GLN A 56 -1.44 -2.97 14.92
CA GLN A 56 -1.18 -3.49 16.26
C GLN A 56 -1.45 -4.98 16.35
N ARG A 57 -2.54 -5.44 15.77
CA ARG A 57 -2.94 -6.83 15.86
C ARG A 57 -1.97 -7.75 15.12
N THR A 58 -1.51 -7.34 13.96
CA THR A 58 -0.63 -8.18 13.14
C THR A 58 0.84 -8.03 13.46
N GLY A 59 1.25 -6.87 13.98
CA GLY A 59 2.64 -6.59 14.22
C GLY A 59 3.50 -6.54 12.96
N ASP A 60 2.88 -6.37 11.80
CA ASP A 60 3.61 -6.39 10.52
C ASP A 60 4.28 -5.04 10.29
N THR A 61 5.61 -5.03 10.43
CA THR A 61 6.40 -3.80 10.32
C THR A 61 6.50 -3.27 8.89
N ARG A 62 6.03 -4.02 7.91
CA ARG A 62 6.02 -3.57 6.52
C ARG A 62 4.87 -2.62 6.21
N ILE A 63 3.92 -2.49 7.14
CA ILE A 63 2.73 -1.64 6.97
C ILE A 63 2.92 -0.36 7.75
N ARG A 64 2.78 0.77 7.08
CA ARG A 64 2.86 2.09 7.71
C ARG A 64 1.67 2.93 7.30
N MET A 65 1.17 3.73 8.22
CA MET A 65 0.12 4.69 7.91
C MET A 65 0.70 6.10 7.93
N LEU A 66 0.47 6.84 6.86
CA LEU A 66 0.87 8.23 6.74
C LEU A 66 -0.38 9.08 6.85
N THR A 67 -0.33 10.11 7.70
CA THR A 67 -1.48 10.99 7.90
C THR A 67 -1.08 12.43 7.64
N TYR A 68 -2.06 13.24 7.30
CA TYR A 68 -1.86 14.67 7.16
C TYR A 68 -3.12 15.41 7.61
N SER A 69 -2.96 16.69 7.94
CA SER A 69 -3.98 17.42 8.68
C SER A 69 -5.12 17.98 7.83
N ALA A 70 -5.05 17.84 6.52
CA ALA A 70 -6.06 18.41 5.63
C ALA A 70 -6.39 17.41 4.53
N ASN A 71 -7.63 17.47 4.05
CA ASN A 71 -8.05 16.65 2.94
C ASN A 71 -7.47 17.23 1.65
N LEU A 72 -6.42 16.61 1.13
CA LEU A 72 -5.70 17.13 -0.02
C LEU A 72 -6.05 16.41 -1.33
N GLY A 73 -6.88 15.37 -1.26
CA GLY A 73 -7.26 14.62 -2.45
C GLY A 73 -6.28 13.51 -2.81
N ALA A 74 -6.74 12.61 -3.68
CA ALA A 74 -5.99 11.39 -4.01
C ALA A 74 -4.63 11.68 -4.65
N ALA A 75 -4.54 12.70 -5.49
CA ALA A 75 -3.27 13.00 -6.16
C ALA A 75 -2.18 13.41 -5.18
N ARG A 76 -2.53 14.24 -4.20
CA ARG A 76 -1.55 14.65 -3.19
C ARG A 76 -1.24 13.53 -2.21
N ALA A 77 -2.23 12.68 -1.92
CA ALA A 77 -2.00 11.50 -1.11
C ALA A 77 -0.98 10.59 -1.77
N ARG A 78 -1.11 10.37 -3.07
CA ARG A 78 -0.14 9.56 -3.81
C ARG A 78 1.25 10.18 -3.77
N ASN A 79 1.34 11.49 -3.94
CA ASN A 79 2.62 12.18 -3.89
C ASN A 79 3.30 12.04 -2.53
N LEU A 80 2.52 12.13 -1.46
CA LEU A 80 3.07 11.93 -0.13
C LEU A 80 3.61 10.51 0.02
N GLY A 81 2.86 9.53 -0.45
CA GLY A 81 3.30 8.14 -0.43
C GLY A 81 4.57 7.94 -1.23
N VAL A 82 4.64 8.51 -2.42
CA VAL A 82 5.83 8.42 -3.26
C VAL A 82 7.05 9.02 -2.58
N ASN A 83 6.88 10.17 -1.92
CA ASN A 83 7.98 10.81 -1.23
C ASN A 83 8.50 9.98 -0.06
N GLU A 84 7.62 9.19 0.56
CA GLU A 84 8.01 8.34 1.69
C GLU A 84 8.46 6.94 1.25
N ALA A 85 8.27 6.60 -0.01
CA ALA A 85 8.57 5.27 -0.51
C ALA A 85 10.07 5.02 -0.56
N LYS A 86 10.47 3.83 -0.11
CA LYS A 86 11.87 3.40 -0.11
C LYS A 86 12.14 2.32 -1.13
N GLY A 87 11.11 1.84 -1.80
CA GLY A 87 11.25 0.74 -2.74
C GLY A 87 11.78 1.17 -4.08
N ARG A 88 12.36 0.22 -4.79
CA ARG A 88 12.83 0.44 -6.15
C ARG A 88 11.69 0.61 -7.13
N TYR A 89 10.58 -0.08 -6.88
CA TYR A 89 9.39 -0.01 -7.72
C TYR A 89 8.22 0.51 -6.93
N LEU A 90 7.32 1.20 -7.60
CA LEU A 90 6.10 1.72 -7.01
C LEU A 90 4.90 0.99 -7.58
N ALA A 91 3.96 0.67 -6.71
CA ALA A 91 2.67 0.12 -7.11
C ALA A 91 1.57 0.93 -6.45
N TYR A 92 0.49 1.17 -7.17
CA TYR A 92 -0.66 1.87 -6.62
C TYR A 92 -1.83 0.90 -6.49
N LEU A 93 -2.49 0.97 -5.36
CA LEU A 93 -3.65 0.12 -5.08
C LEU A 93 -4.74 1.00 -4.50
N ASP A 94 -5.91 0.97 -5.12
CA ASP A 94 -7.07 1.67 -4.56
C ASP A 94 -7.60 0.89 -3.36
N ALA A 95 -8.10 1.62 -2.35
CA ALA A 95 -8.49 1.00 -1.10
C ALA A 95 -9.66 0.02 -1.23
N ASP A 96 -10.39 0.07 -2.33
CA ASP A 96 -11.48 -0.85 -2.62
C ASP A 96 -11.14 -1.93 -3.64
N ASP A 97 -9.86 -2.00 -4.06
CA ASP A 97 -9.42 -3.02 -4.99
C ASP A 97 -8.84 -4.22 -4.24
N LEU A 98 -8.91 -5.38 -4.90
CA LEU A 98 -8.31 -6.59 -4.38
C LEU A 98 -7.40 -7.19 -5.43
N TRP A 99 -6.21 -7.58 -5.03
CA TRP A 99 -5.24 -8.19 -5.91
C TRP A 99 -5.25 -9.70 -5.76
N THR A 100 -4.93 -10.41 -6.84
CA THR A 100 -4.67 -11.84 -6.74
C THR A 100 -3.35 -12.06 -5.99
N PRO A 101 -3.16 -13.24 -5.37
CA PRO A 101 -1.95 -13.46 -4.55
C PRO A 101 -0.63 -13.33 -5.31
N ASP A 102 -0.62 -13.51 -6.62
CA ASP A 102 0.59 -13.44 -7.44
C ASP A 102 0.75 -12.12 -8.19
N LYS A 103 -0.03 -11.11 -7.83
CA LYS A 103 -0.03 -9.84 -8.55
C LYS A 103 1.33 -9.16 -8.56
N LEU A 104 1.95 -9.03 -7.39
CA LEU A 104 3.25 -8.38 -7.28
C LEU A 104 4.35 -9.17 -7.98
N GLU A 105 4.31 -10.48 -7.85
CA GLU A 105 5.29 -11.34 -8.49
C GLU A 105 5.25 -11.20 -10.00
N LYS A 106 4.06 -11.20 -10.56
CA LYS A 106 3.88 -11.03 -12.00
C LYS A 106 4.30 -9.66 -12.48
N GLU A 107 3.93 -8.62 -11.73
CA GLU A 107 4.30 -7.26 -12.12
C GLU A 107 5.81 -7.06 -12.07
N LEU A 108 6.46 -7.60 -11.05
CA LEU A 108 7.91 -7.48 -10.92
C LEU A 108 8.61 -8.16 -12.09
N ALA A 109 8.16 -9.35 -12.46
CA ALA A 109 8.73 -10.08 -13.60
C ALA A 109 8.59 -9.27 -14.88
N PHE A 110 7.43 -8.66 -15.08
CA PHE A 110 7.18 -7.82 -16.25
C PHE A 110 8.10 -6.60 -16.27
N LEU A 111 8.22 -5.92 -15.13
CA LEU A 111 9.06 -4.75 -15.01
C LEU A 111 10.53 -5.06 -15.24
N LYS A 112 11.01 -6.16 -14.70
CA LYS A 112 12.39 -6.60 -14.91
C LYS A 112 12.66 -6.90 -16.38
N THR A 113 11.70 -7.52 -17.05
CA THR A 113 11.84 -7.81 -18.48
C THR A 113 11.99 -6.52 -19.29
N ARG A 114 11.20 -5.50 -18.94
CA ARG A 114 11.24 -4.24 -19.67
C ARG A 114 12.50 -3.45 -19.41
N THR A 115 13.05 -3.56 -18.20
CA THR A 115 14.22 -2.76 -17.83
C THR A 115 15.55 -3.42 -18.19
N SER A 116 15.52 -4.66 -18.53
CA SER A 116 16.74 -5.39 -18.84
C SER A 116 17.21 -5.25 -20.30
N SER A 117 16.46 -4.52 -21.08
CA SER A 117 16.81 -4.31 -22.49
C SER A 117 17.94 -3.31 -22.65
#